data_fc3d64e95673ca46a299d10329ce914c
#
_entry.id   fc3d64e95673ca46a299d10329ce914c
#
_cell.length_a   1.000
_cell.length_b   1.000
_cell.length_c   1.000
_cell.angle_alpha   90.00
_cell.angle_beta   90.00
_cell.angle_gamma   90.00
#
_symmetry.space_group_name_H-M   'P 1'
#
loop_
_entity.id
_entity.type
_entity.pdbx_description
1 polymer ?
#
loop_
_entity_poly.entity_id
_entity_poly.type
_entity_poly.pdbx_seq_one_letter_code
_entity_poly.pdbx_strand_id
1 'polypeptide(L)'
;RPERPGAPRGPPPPRPRRGLAELPEAWHEAIGAARAALVRPEFGPVAEWTGIGPYRLLTRLPPGPDPAVAPLLGPGHADLVRTAESFLDHAGQASRTAAALGIHRQTLYYRLSRIEHLTGLDLADGEDRLLLHMALKSARL
;
A
#
# COMPACT_ATOMS: atom_id res chain seq x y z
N ARG A 1 -24.17 28.98 18.38
CA ARG A 1 -22.91 28.42 17.90
C ARG A 1 -23.27 27.39 16.84
N PRO A 2 -22.76 27.47 15.60
CA PRO A 2 -23.00 26.44 14.61
C PRO A 2 -22.23 25.15 15.02
N GLU A 3 -22.94 24.03 15.01
CA GLU A 3 -22.35 22.71 15.22
C GLU A 3 -21.33 22.42 14.12
N ARG A 4 -20.13 22.04 14.53
CA ARG A 4 -19.09 21.56 13.60
C ARG A 4 -19.59 20.29 12.90
N PRO A 5 -19.51 20.17 11.57
CA PRO A 5 -19.79 18.91 10.90
C PRO A 5 -18.88 17.84 11.49
N GLY A 6 -19.49 16.72 11.87
CA GLY A 6 -18.85 15.65 12.62
C GLY A 6 -17.59 15.15 11.94
N ALA A 7 -16.55 14.93 12.75
CA ALA A 7 -15.34 14.24 12.33
C ALA A 7 -15.71 12.92 11.61
N PRO A 8 -14.94 12.51 10.58
CA PRO A 8 -15.18 11.25 9.92
C PRO A 8 -15.18 10.15 10.98
N ARG A 9 -16.27 9.42 11.08
CA ARG A 9 -16.37 8.28 11.99
C ARG A 9 -15.34 7.26 11.54
N GLY A 10 -14.37 7.00 12.40
CA GLY A 10 -13.45 5.89 12.22
C GLY A 10 -14.21 4.58 11.98
N PRO A 11 -13.58 3.56 11.41
CA PRO A 11 -14.22 2.27 11.21
C PRO A 11 -14.82 1.79 12.52
N PRO A 12 -16.00 1.13 12.48
CA PRO A 12 -16.64 0.63 13.69
C PRO A 12 -15.68 -0.31 14.42
N PRO A 13 -15.68 -0.30 15.76
CA PRO A 13 -14.82 -1.18 16.54
C PRO A 13 -15.08 -2.66 16.16
N PRO A 14 -14.04 -3.50 16.19
CA PRO A 14 -14.19 -4.91 15.86
C PRO A 14 -15.22 -5.54 16.79
N ARG A 15 -16.19 -6.25 16.21
CA ARG A 15 -17.16 -7.01 17.01
C ARG A 15 -16.44 -8.22 17.59
N PRO A 16 -16.50 -8.45 18.92
CA PRO A 16 -15.93 -9.65 19.49
C PRO A 16 -16.63 -10.88 18.87
N ARG A 17 -15.85 -11.75 18.25
CA ARG A 17 -16.36 -13.00 17.69
C ARG A 17 -16.67 -13.98 18.82
N ARG A 18 -17.80 -14.66 18.74
CA ARG A 18 -18.25 -15.58 19.77
C ARG A 18 -18.63 -16.90 19.12
N GLY A 19 -17.80 -17.92 19.32
CA GLY A 19 -18.08 -19.28 18.90
C GLY A 19 -16.93 -19.94 18.12
N LEU A 20 -16.84 -21.26 18.24
CA LEU A 20 -15.79 -22.06 17.60
C LEU A 20 -15.86 -22.03 16.06
N ALA A 21 -17.04 -21.81 15.50
CA ALA A 21 -17.24 -21.74 14.04
C ALA A 21 -16.55 -20.50 13.40
N GLU A 22 -16.32 -19.44 14.15
CA GLU A 22 -15.68 -18.22 13.68
C GLU A 22 -14.14 -18.21 13.85
N LEU A 23 -13.59 -19.23 14.50
CA LEU A 23 -12.14 -19.31 14.77
C LEU A 23 -11.27 -19.29 13.50
N PRO A 24 -11.58 -20.02 12.42
CA PRO A 24 -10.74 -20.00 11.22
C PRO A 24 -10.65 -18.60 10.62
N GLU A 25 -11.75 -17.86 10.56
CA GLU A 25 -11.77 -16.51 10.03
C GLU A 25 -11.03 -15.54 10.96
N ALA A 26 -11.26 -15.62 12.27
CA ALA A 26 -10.55 -14.82 13.26
C ALA A 26 -9.02 -15.05 13.20
N TRP A 27 -8.62 -16.29 12.98
CA TRP A 27 -7.21 -16.66 12.81
C TRP A 27 -6.59 -16.04 11.56
N HIS A 28 -7.26 -16.11 10.41
CA HIS A 28 -6.80 -15.48 9.18
C HIS A 28 -6.69 -13.96 9.31
N GLU A 29 -7.64 -13.32 9.98
CA GLU A 29 -7.60 -11.88 10.24
C GLU A 29 -6.43 -11.51 11.16
N ALA A 30 -6.20 -12.29 12.22
CA ALA A 30 -5.09 -12.06 13.15
C ALA A 30 -3.73 -12.21 12.45
N ILE A 31 -3.54 -13.26 11.64
CA ILE A 31 -2.32 -13.44 10.85
C ILE A 31 -2.15 -12.30 9.85
N GLY A 32 -3.22 -11.90 9.15
CA GLY A 32 -3.18 -10.79 8.20
C GLY A 32 -2.78 -9.48 8.88
N ALA A 33 -3.35 -9.18 10.04
CA ALA A 33 -3.00 -8.00 10.82
C ALA A 33 -1.54 -8.03 11.30
N ALA A 34 -1.06 -9.18 11.76
CA ALA A 34 0.33 -9.34 12.17
C ALA A 34 1.31 -9.14 11.00
N ARG A 35 1.03 -9.73 9.83
CA ARG A 35 1.85 -9.53 8.62
C ARG A 35 1.89 -8.05 8.22
N ALA A 36 0.76 -7.36 8.22
CA ALA A 36 0.71 -5.94 7.92
C ALA A 36 1.54 -5.11 8.91
N ALA A 37 1.50 -5.43 10.21
CA ALA A 37 2.29 -4.75 11.24
C ALA A 37 3.80 -4.95 11.07
N LEU A 38 4.23 -6.11 10.57
CA LEU A 38 5.66 -6.37 10.30
C LEU A 38 6.22 -5.47 9.18
N VAL A 39 5.43 -5.15 8.18
CA VAL A 39 5.88 -4.32 7.04
C VAL A 39 5.54 -2.85 7.18
N ARG A 40 4.63 -2.51 8.11
CA ARG A 40 4.17 -1.15 8.38
C ARG A 40 4.20 -0.87 9.89
N PRO A 41 5.35 -0.42 10.41
CA PRO A 41 5.52 -0.16 11.85
C PRO A 41 4.51 0.82 12.45
N GLU A 42 3.91 1.69 11.63
CA GLU A 42 2.86 2.62 12.06
C GLU A 42 1.56 1.94 12.52
N PHE A 43 1.35 0.68 12.17
CA PHE A 43 0.23 -0.10 12.73
C PHE A 43 0.50 -0.54 14.18
N GLY A 44 1.71 -0.29 14.69
CA GLY A 44 2.09 -0.60 16.05
C GLY A 44 2.40 -2.08 16.30
N PRO A 45 2.80 -2.44 17.53
CA PRO A 45 3.12 -3.82 17.88
C PRO A 45 1.89 -4.73 17.89
N VAL A 46 0.69 -4.14 18.02
CA VAL A 46 -0.60 -4.84 17.95
C VAL A 46 -1.46 -4.12 16.91
N ALA A 47 -1.69 -4.78 15.78
CA ALA A 47 -2.53 -4.26 14.73
C ALA A 47 -3.93 -4.88 14.79
N GLU A 48 -4.95 -4.05 14.66
CA GLU A 48 -6.33 -4.51 14.53
C GLU A 48 -6.68 -4.70 13.05
N TRP A 49 -7.36 -5.81 12.72
CA TRP A 49 -7.77 -6.13 11.35
C TRP A 49 -8.54 -4.99 10.67
N THR A 50 -9.43 -4.34 11.40
CA THR A 50 -10.19 -3.21 10.89
C THR A 50 -9.37 -1.96 10.62
N GLY A 51 -8.22 -1.83 11.30
CA GLY A 51 -7.32 -0.67 11.21
C GLY A 51 -6.27 -0.75 10.11
N ILE A 52 -6.00 -1.93 9.54
CA ILE A 52 -4.93 -2.10 8.55
C ILE A 52 -5.31 -1.67 7.11
N GLY A 53 -6.50 -1.10 6.91
CA GLY A 53 -6.92 -0.52 5.64
C GLY A 53 -6.83 -1.48 4.45
N PRO A 54 -6.12 -1.11 3.36
CA PRO A 54 -6.03 -1.93 2.15
C PRO A 54 -5.31 -3.27 2.38
N TYR A 55 -4.52 -3.40 3.43
CA TYR A 55 -3.82 -4.65 3.75
C TYR A 55 -4.77 -5.81 4.05
N ARG A 56 -6.04 -5.54 4.42
CA ARG A 56 -7.08 -6.57 4.52
C ARG A 56 -7.32 -7.32 3.21
N LEU A 57 -7.14 -6.65 2.08
CA LEU A 57 -7.25 -7.25 0.75
C LEU A 57 -5.92 -7.87 0.33
N LEU A 58 -4.82 -7.13 0.51
CA LEU A 58 -3.49 -7.55 0.08
C LEU A 58 -3.03 -8.84 0.75
N THR A 59 -3.32 -9.03 2.05
CA THR A 59 -2.96 -10.27 2.77
C THR A 59 -3.71 -11.52 2.31
N ARG A 60 -4.77 -11.35 1.50
CA ARG A 60 -5.53 -12.45 0.87
C ARG A 60 -5.01 -12.82 -0.52
N LEU A 61 -4.12 -12.03 -1.08
CA LEU A 61 -3.49 -12.33 -2.36
C LEU A 61 -2.49 -13.48 -2.22
N PRO A 62 -2.27 -14.25 -3.30
CA PRO A 62 -1.20 -15.25 -3.32
C PRO A 62 0.15 -14.63 -2.96
N PRO A 63 1.03 -15.36 -2.26
CA PRO A 63 2.37 -14.86 -1.96
C PRO A 63 3.22 -14.75 -3.22
N GLY A 64 4.09 -13.74 -3.25
CA GLY A 64 5.04 -13.51 -4.33
C GLY A 64 4.76 -12.22 -5.12
N PRO A 65 5.77 -11.74 -5.86
CA PRO A 65 5.64 -10.53 -6.65
C PRO A 65 4.75 -10.77 -7.88
N ASP A 66 3.91 -9.80 -8.17
CA ASP A 66 3.14 -9.78 -9.41
C ASP A 66 4.09 -9.64 -10.61
N PRO A 67 3.84 -10.36 -11.74
CA PRO A 67 4.66 -10.28 -12.95
C PRO A 67 4.86 -8.85 -13.47
N ALA A 68 3.88 -7.98 -13.32
CA ALA A 68 3.96 -6.58 -13.78
C ALA A 68 5.05 -5.79 -13.05
N VAL A 69 5.35 -6.11 -11.78
CA VAL A 69 6.36 -5.39 -11.00
C VAL A 69 7.67 -6.16 -10.84
N ALA A 70 7.72 -7.42 -11.23
CA ALA A 70 8.93 -8.24 -11.12
C ALA A 70 10.18 -7.58 -11.75
N PRO A 71 10.11 -6.92 -12.93
CA PRO A 71 11.25 -6.21 -13.50
C PRO A 71 11.73 -5.04 -12.65
N LEU A 72 10.82 -4.39 -11.92
CA LEU A 72 11.13 -3.26 -11.06
C LEU A 72 11.77 -3.70 -9.74
N LEU A 73 11.50 -4.91 -9.28
CA LEU A 73 12.05 -5.46 -8.03
C LEU A 73 13.46 -6.02 -8.18
N GLY A 74 14.04 -5.95 -9.37
CA GLY A 74 15.40 -6.40 -9.65
C GLY A 74 16.49 -5.57 -8.94
N PRO A 75 17.71 -6.10 -8.86
CA PRO A 75 18.84 -5.42 -8.25
C PRO A 75 19.12 -4.09 -8.97
N GLY A 76 19.43 -3.05 -8.21
CA GLY A 76 19.73 -1.71 -8.74
C GLY A 76 18.49 -0.80 -8.94
N HIS A 77 17.27 -1.28 -8.69
CA HIS A 77 16.06 -0.50 -8.86
C HIS A 77 15.42 0.00 -7.54
N ALA A 78 16.11 -0.11 -6.42
CA ALA A 78 15.58 0.30 -5.11
C ALA A 78 15.07 1.75 -5.09
N ASP A 79 15.77 2.66 -5.77
CA ASP A 79 15.34 4.05 -5.90
C ASP A 79 14.08 4.22 -6.74
N LEU A 80 13.88 3.39 -7.76
CA LEU A 80 12.68 3.40 -8.58
C LEU A 80 11.49 2.84 -7.80
N VAL A 81 11.67 1.74 -7.08
CA VAL A 81 10.64 1.18 -6.17
C VAL A 81 10.19 2.24 -5.16
N ARG A 82 11.15 2.86 -4.47
CA ARG A 82 10.87 3.93 -3.50
C ARG A 82 10.16 5.13 -4.15
N THR A 83 10.52 5.47 -5.38
CA THR A 83 9.89 6.55 -6.13
C THR A 83 8.46 6.21 -6.50
N ALA A 84 8.20 4.99 -7.01
CA ALA A 84 6.87 4.51 -7.35
C ALA A 84 5.95 4.51 -6.13
N GLU A 85 6.38 3.93 -5.02
CA GLU A 85 5.60 3.91 -3.78
C GLU A 85 5.27 5.31 -3.28
N SER A 86 6.27 6.21 -3.21
CA SER A 86 6.05 7.58 -2.78
C SER A 86 5.09 8.33 -3.70
N PHE A 87 5.19 8.13 -5.02
CA PHE A 87 4.29 8.75 -5.98
C PHE A 87 2.85 8.30 -5.81
N LEU A 88 2.64 7.01 -5.62
CA LEU A 88 1.32 6.41 -5.43
C LEU A 88 0.72 6.75 -4.05
N ASP A 89 1.53 6.73 -3.00
CA ASP A 89 1.10 7.13 -1.64
C ASP A 89 0.72 8.62 -1.57
N HIS A 90 1.29 9.46 -2.45
CA HIS A 90 0.90 10.88 -2.62
C HIS A 90 -0.16 11.09 -3.70
N ALA A 91 -0.92 10.05 -4.05
CA ALA A 91 -2.00 10.11 -5.04
C ALA A 91 -1.58 10.67 -6.41
N GLY A 92 -0.35 10.41 -6.84
CA GLY A 92 0.19 10.88 -8.11
C GLY A 92 0.58 12.36 -8.14
N GLN A 93 0.68 13.02 -6.99
CA GLN A 93 1.04 14.43 -6.89
C GLN A 93 2.55 14.63 -6.97
N ALA A 94 3.05 14.98 -8.16
CA ALA A 94 4.49 15.10 -8.44
C ALA A 94 5.23 16.07 -7.49
N SER A 95 4.62 17.20 -7.15
CA SER A 95 5.26 18.19 -6.26
C SER A 95 5.46 17.66 -4.86
N ARG A 96 4.45 16.97 -4.29
CA ARG A 96 4.54 16.34 -2.97
C ARG A 96 5.52 15.18 -2.97
N THR A 97 5.52 14.38 -4.01
CA THR A 97 6.45 13.26 -4.16
C THR A 97 7.89 13.72 -4.23
N ALA A 98 8.19 14.72 -5.06
CA ALA A 98 9.54 15.29 -5.19
C ALA A 98 10.05 15.85 -3.86
N ALA A 99 9.19 16.59 -3.14
CA ALA A 99 9.51 17.12 -1.82
C ALA A 99 9.77 16.00 -0.79
N ALA A 100 8.91 14.98 -0.74
CA ALA A 100 9.04 13.84 0.18
C ALA A 100 10.32 13.03 -0.06
N LEU A 101 10.73 12.91 -1.33
CA LEU A 101 11.96 12.20 -1.72
C LEU A 101 13.22 13.08 -1.65
N GLY A 102 13.09 14.40 -1.49
CA GLY A 102 14.23 15.33 -1.52
C GLY A 102 14.91 15.40 -2.88
N ILE A 103 14.16 15.24 -3.98
CA ILE A 103 14.70 15.25 -5.35
C ILE A 103 14.09 16.38 -6.19
N HIS A 104 14.83 16.76 -7.24
CA HIS A 104 14.30 17.73 -8.21
C HIS A 104 13.17 17.11 -9.04
N ARG A 105 12.21 17.93 -9.47
CA ARG A 105 11.04 17.51 -10.26
C ARG A 105 11.43 16.81 -11.57
N GLN A 106 12.49 17.24 -12.23
CA GLN A 106 12.98 16.57 -13.44
C GLN A 106 13.49 15.16 -13.15
N THR A 107 14.19 14.95 -12.03
CA THR A 107 14.64 13.64 -11.59
C THR A 107 13.45 12.72 -11.31
N LEU A 108 12.38 13.26 -10.71
CA LEU A 108 11.16 12.52 -10.48
C LEU A 108 10.55 12.04 -11.82
N TYR A 109 10.35 12.94 -12.79
CA TYR A 109 9.78 12.56 -14.09
C TYR A 109 10.64 11.55 -14.84
N TYR A 110 11.96 11.69 -14.80
CA TYR A 110 12.87 10.69 -15.36
C TYR A 110 12.65 9.31 -14.73
N ARG A 111 12.57 9.24 -13.39
CA ARG A 111 12.34 7.99 -12.68
C ARG A 111 10.96 7.40 -12.98
N LEU A 112 9.91 8.21 -13.05
CA LEU A 112 8.56 7.76 -13.41
C LEU A 112 8.53 7.15 -14.82
N SER A 113 9.12 7.84 -15.81
CA SER A 113 9.24 7.30 -17.17
C SER A 113 10.03 5.98 -17.21
N ARG A 114 11.06 5.86 -16.37
CA ARG A 114 11.81 4.60 -16.27
C ARG A 114 10.98 3.47 -15.65
N ILE A 115 10.13 3.77 -14.66
CA ILE A 115 9.20 2.83 -14.06
C ILE A 115 8.21 2.33 -15.11
N GLU A 116 7.58 3.24 -15.87
CA GLU A 116 6.66 2.90 -16.96
C GLU A 116 7.33 1.99 -17.99
N HIS A 117 8.55 2.32 -18.39
CA HIS A 117 9.31 1.51 -19.34
C HIS A 117 9.60 0.08 -18.83
N LEU A 118 9.93 -0.07 -17.54
CA LEU A 118 10.25 -1.37 -16.95
C LEU A 118 9.01 -2.23 -16.72
N THR A 119 7.89 -1.61 -16.34
CA THR A 119 6.66 -2.32 -15.99
C THR A 119 5.69 -2.46 -17.15
N GLY A 120 5.81 -1.60 -18.17
CA GLY A 120 4.84 -1.50 -19.25
C GLY A 120 3.50 -0.84 -18.83
N LEU A 121 3.43 -0.31 -17.61
CA LEU A 121 2.23 0.34 -17.06
C LEU A 121 2.23 1.85 -17.36
N ASP A 122 1.05 2.40 -17.59
CA ASP A 122 0.84 3.85 -17.77
C ASP A 122 0.44 4.49 -16.44
N LEU A 123 1.32 5.32 -15.89
CA LEU A 123 1.05 6.03 -14.63
C LEU A 123 0.02 7.17 -14.76
N ALA A 124 -0.49 7.45 -15.94
CA ALA A 124 -1.66 8.31 -16.13
C ALA A 124 -2.98 7.54 -16.03
N ASP A 125 -2.96 6.23 -16.25
CA ASP A 125 -4.11 5.35 -16.11
C ASP A 125 -4.39 4.96 -14.66
N GLY A 126 -5.67 4.91 -14.27
CA GLY A 126 -6.07 4.62 -12.89
C GLY A 126 -5.95 3.15 -12.51
N GLU A 127 -6.21 2.22 -13.45
CA GLU A 127 -6.13 0.79 -13.22
C GLU A 127 -4.67 0.34 -13.11
N ASP A 128 -3.80 0.87 -13.97
CA ASP A 128 -2.36 0.61 -13.94
C ASP A 128 -1.72 1.14 -12.65
N ARG A 129 -2.13 2.33 -12.18
CA ARG A 129 -1.73 2.85 -10.86
C ARG A 129 -2.16 1.93 -9.74
N LEU A 130 -3.41 1.45 -9.79
CA LEU A 130 -3.93 0.54 -8.77
C LEU A 130 -3.14 -0.77 -8.76
N LEU A 131 -2.91 -1.35 -9.94
CA LEU A 131 -2.12 -2.58 -10.08
C LEU A 131 -0.71 -2.40 -9.52
N LEU A 132 0.01 -1.35 -9.95
CA LEU A 132 1.37 -1.07 -9.47
C LEU A 132 1.40 -0.88 -7.95
N HIS A 133 0.45 -0.13 -7.39
CA HIS A 133 0.39 0.16 -5.96
C HIS A 133 0.14 -1.11 -5.13
N MET A 134 -0.85 -1.91 -5.54
CA MET A 134 -1.17 -3.18 -4.89
C MET A 134 0.00 -4.16 -4.96
N ALA A 135 0.60 -4.29 -6.14
CA ALA A 135 1.70 -5.21 -6.37
C ALA A 135 2.95 -4.85 -5.55
N LEU A 136 3.33 -3.56 -5.47
CA LEU A 136 4.46 -3.12 -4.65
C LEU A 136 4.21 -3.33 -3.15
N LYS A 137 3.00 -3.03 -2.66
CA LYS A 137 2.65 -3.27 -1.25
C LYS A 137 2.58 -4.76 -0.92
N SER A 138 2.05 -5.58 -1.85
CA SER A 138 1.97 -7.04 -1.68
C SER A 138 3.34 -7.70 -1.68
N ALA A 139 4.28 -7.23 -2.49
CA ALA A 139 5.64 -7.76 -2.56
C ALA A 139 6.43 -7.63 -1.24
N ARG A 140 5.96 -6.82 -0.29
CA ARG A 140 6.54 -6.66 1.05
C ARG A 140 5.93 -7.56 2.11
N LEU A 141 4.74 -8.12 1.82
CA LEU A 141 4.01 -9.02 2.72
C LEU A 141 4.56 -10.45 2.66
#